data_af9dd731ffbafa01a9305253dc8311b0
#
_entry.id   af9dd731ffbafa01a9305253dc8311b0
#
_cell.length_a   1.000
_cell.length_b   1.000
_cell.length_c   1.000
_cell.angle_alpha   90.00
_cell.angle_beta   90.00
_cell.angle_gamma   90.00
#
_symmetry.space_group_name_H-M   'P 1'
#
loop_
_entity.id
_entity.type
_entity.pdbx_description
1 polymer ?
#
loop_
_entity_poly.entity_id
_entity_poly.type
_entity_poly.pdbx_seq_one_letter_code
_entity_poly.pdbx_strand_id
1 'polypeptide(L)'
;MQLERIVQHRIDFPSDESYVNRLRSRGINKIAQKVGEEAVETVIAALTETEKDFINETSDLMFHLIVLLKEKGLSLETIAKNLEGRHQ
;
A
#
# COMPACT_ATOMS: atom_id res chain seq x y z
N MET A 1 1.50 -0.29 13.37
CA MET A 1 0.91 0.89 12.75
C MET A 1 -0.54 0.62 12.43
N GLN A 2 -1.40 1.63 12.63
CA GLN A 2 -2.85 1.44 12.50
C GLN A 2 -3.30 1.04 11.08
N LEU A 3 -2.74 1.66 10.06
CA LEU A 3 -3.08 1.34 8.66
C LEU A 3 -2.75 -0.12 8.35
N GLU A 4 -1.61 -0.60 8.79
CA GLU A 4 -1.20 -1.99 8.59
C GLU A 4 -2.17 -2.94 9.30
N ARG A 5 -2.66 -2.58 10.48
CA ARG A 5 -3.64 -3.38 11.20
C ARG A 5 -4.97 -3.44 10.46
N ILE A 6 -5.39 -2.31 9.86
CA ILE A 6 -6.63 -2.26 9.08
C ILE A 6 -6.54 -3.21 7.90
N VAL A 7 -5.43 -3.16 7.16
CA VAL A 7 -5.21 -4.05 6.01
C VAL A 7 -5.20 -5.51 6.46
N GLN A 8 -4.47 -5.83 7.54
CA GLN A 8 -4.39 -7.19 8.05
C GLN A 8 -5.76 -7.70 8.49
N HIS A 9 -6.55 -6.86 9.15
CA HIS A 9 -7.91 -7.23 9.55
C HIS A 9 -8.76 -7.65 8.35
N ARG A 10 -8.68 -6.90 7.26
CA ARG A 10 -9.44 -7.21 6.04
C ARG A 10 -8.97 -8.50 5.38
N ILE A 11 -7.69 -8.84 5.55
CA ILE A 11 -7.14 -10.11 5.07
C ILE A 11 -7.65 -11.27 5.92
N ASP A 12 -7.63 -11.12 7.25
CA ASP A 12 -8.02 -12.18 8.19
C ASP A 12 -9.52 -12.41 8.22
N PHE A 13 -10.32 -11.38 7.97
CA PHE A 13 -11.79 -11.44 8.01
C PHE A 13 -12.35 -10.99 6.66
N PRO A 14 -12.23 -11.86 5.65
CA PRO A 14 -12.64 -11.50 4.28
C PRO A 14 -14.13 -11.27 4.15
N SER A 15 -14.44 -10.33 3.26
CA SER A 15 -15.81 -10.00 2.88
C SER A 15 -15.81 -9.79 1.37
N ASP A 16 -16.88 -10.23 0.70
CA ASP A 16 -17.00 -10.07 -0.75
C ASP A 16 -16.97 -8.61 -1.17
N GLU A 17 -17.36 -7.71 -0.27
CA GLU A 17 -17.37 -6.27 -0.53
C GLU A 17 -16.03 -5.61 -0.22
N SER A 18 -15.11 -6.31 0.43
CA SER A 18 -13.82 -5.76 0.80
C SER A 18 -12.96 -5.52 -0.44
N TYR A 19 -12.51 -4.28 -0.62
CA TYR A 19 -11.59 -3.93 -1.69
C TYR A 19 -10.31 -4.77 -1.62
N VAL A 20 -9.79 -4.99 -0.41
CA VAL A 20 -8.56 -5.79 -0.21
C VAL A 20 -8.75 -7.19 -0.76
N ASN A 21 -9.89 -7.82 -0.47
CA ASN A 21 -10.14 -9.18 -0.94
C ASN A 21 -10.34 -9.24 -2.45
N ARG A 22 -11.02 -8.25 -3.03
CA ARG A 22 -11.16 -8.19 -4.48
C ARG A 22 -9.80 -8.02 -5.16
N LEU A 23 -8.97 -7.18 -4.58
CA LEU A 23 -7.64 -6.92 -5.10
C LEU A 23 -6.77 -8.19 -5.02
N ARG A 24 -6.77 -8.86 -3.87
CA ARG A 24 -5.99 -10.08 -3.67
C ARG A 24 -6.44 -11.20 -4.61
N SER A 25 -7.74 -11.31 -4.87
CA SER A 25 -8.27 -12.34 -5.76
C SER A 25 -7.79 -12.15 -7.20
N ARG A 26 -7.39 -10.94 -7.58
CA ARG A 26 -6.89 -10.65 -8.92
C ARG A 26 -5.39 -10.92 -9.06
N GLY A 27 -4.72 -11.28 -7.96
CA GLY A 27 -3.34 -11.71 -7.97
C GLY A 27 -2.32 -10.60 -7.80
N ILE A 28 -1.08 -11.02 -7.56
CA ILE A 28 0.02 -10.11 -7.25
C ILE A 28 0.34 -9.14 -8.38
N ASN A 29 0.15 -9.57 -9.64
CA ASN A 29 0.42 -8.69 -10.77
C ASN A 29 -0.48 -7.46 -10.74
N LYS A 30 -1.75 -7.63 -10.37
CA LYS A 30 -2.68 -6.50 -10.27
C LYS A 30 -2.34 -5.60 -9.09
N ILE A 31 -1.95 -6.20 -7.97
CA ILE A 31 -1.54 -5.44 -6.79
C ILE A 31 -0.31 -4.58 -7.13
N ALA A 32 0.69 -5.18 -7.77
CA ALA A 32 1.90 -4.47 -8.17
C ALA A 32 1.59 -3.34 -9.16
N GLN A 33 0.68 -3.58 -10.10
CA GLN A 33 0.22 -2.58 -11.05
C GLN A 33 -0.38 -1.36 -10.33
N LYS A 34 -1.21 -1.63 -9.31
CA LYS A 34 -1.83 -0.54 -8.52
C LYS A 34 -0.77 0.29 -7.80
N VAL A 35 0.24 -0.35 -7.24
CA VAL A 35 1.34 0.37 -6.59
C VAL A 35 2.03 1.31 -7.58
N GLY A 36 2.31 0.82 -8.78
CA GLY A 36 2.93 1.64 -9.82
C GLY A 36 2.08 2.83 -10.22
N GLU A 37 0.78 2.60 -10.45
CA GLU A 37 -0.16 3.68 -10.80
C GLU A 37 -0.25 4.74 -9.71
N GLU A 38 -0.40 4.31 -8.46
CA GLU A 38 -0.52 5.24 -7.33
C GLU A 38 0.79 6.01 -7.09
N ALA A 39 1.93 5.40 -7.36
CA ALA A 39 3.23 6.08 -7.24
C ALA A 39 3.32 7.24 -8.23
N VAL A 40 2.92 7.01 -9.49
CA VAL A 40 2.90 8.06 -10.51
C VAL A 40 1.93 9.17 -10.12
N GLU A 41 0.72 8.82 -9.68
CA GLU A 41 -0.28 9.80 -9.26
C GLU A 41 0.21 10.63 -8.07
N THR A 42 0.93 10.01 -7.14
CA THR A 42 1.50 10.71 -5.98
C THR A 42 2.53 11.74 -6.43
N VAL A 43 3.40 11.38 -7.38
CA VAL A 43 4.40 12.31 -7.93
C VAL A 43 3.71 13.49 -8.60
N ILE A 44 2.70 13.23 -9.41
CA ILE A 44 1.96 14.28 -10.10
C ILE A 44 1.28 15.21 -9.08
N ALA A 45 0.64 14.64 -8.07
CA ALA A 45 -0.03 15.43 -7.04
C ALA A 45 0.94 16.31 -6.26
N ALA A 46 2.14 15.80 -5.98
CA ALA A 46 3.17 16.56 -5.27
C ALA A 46 3.61 17.81 -6.05
N LEU A 47 3.60 17.73 -7.37
CA LEU A 47 4.15 18.78 -8.22
C LEU A 47 3.10 19.75 -8.76
N THR A 48 1.87 19.30 -8.95
CA THR A 48 0.88 20.08 -9.71
C THR A 48 -0.49 20.22 -9.05
N GLU A 49 -0.72 19.55 -7.92
CA GLU A 49 -2.04 19.52 -7.30
C GLU A 49 -2.01 20.08 -5.88
N THR A 50 -3.16 20.06 -5.21
CA THR A 50 -3.26 20.59 -3.85
C THR A 50 -2.65 19.64 -2.83
N GLU A 51 -2.38 20.16 -1.63
CA GLU A 51 -1.91 19.35 -0.52
C GLU A 51 -2.89 18.24 -0.20
N LYS A 52 -4.19 18.51 -0.27
CA LYS A 52 -5.23 17.51 -0.03
C LYS A 52 -5.14 16.37 -1.03
N ASP A 53 -4.94 16.68 -2.30
CA ASP A 53 -4.80 15.67 -3.35
C ASP A 53 -3.55 14.84 -3.12
N PHE A 54 -2.44 15.48 -2.75
CA PHE A 54 -1.20 14.79 -2.45
C PHE A 54 -1.37 13.82 -1.28
N ILE A 55 -2.05 14.25 -0.22
CA ILE A 55 -2.32 13.38 0.94
C ILE A 55 -3.16 12.17 0.51
N ASN A 56 -4.20 12.40 -0.29
CA ASN A 56 -5.06 11.30 -0.76
C ASN A 56 -4.30 10.30 -1.61
N GLU A 57 -3.50 10.79 -2.56
CA GLU A 57 -2.73 9.90 -3.44
C GLU A 57 -1.65 9.14 -2.66
N THR A 58 -1.00 9.81 -1.71
CA THR A 58 0.00 9.16 -0.85
C THR A 58 -0.66 8.08 0.01
N SER A 59 -1.85 8.36 0.52
CA SER A 59 -2.61 7.38 1.32
C SER A 59 -2.93 6.15 0.50
N ASP A 60 -3.38 6.32 -0.75
CA ASP A 60 -3.68 5.22 -1.65
C ASP A 60 -2.43 4.41 -1.97
N LEU A 61 -1.31 5.08 -2.20
CA LEU A 61 -0.03 4.42 -2.46
C LEU A 61 0.38 3.56 -1.26
N MET A 62 0.35 4.12 -0.06
CA MET A 62 0.73 3.40 1.15
C MET A 62 -0.17 2.19 1.39
N PHE A 63 -1.47 2.36 1.15
CA PHE A 63 -2.42 1.26 1.29
C PHE A 63 -2.07 0.09 0.37
N HIS A 64 -1.89 0.37 -0.93
CA HIS A 64 -1.57 -0.67 -1.90
C HIS A 64 -0.20 -1.29 -1.65
N LEU A 65 0.77 -0.48 -1.21
CA LEU A 65 2.09 -0.99 -0.88
C LEU A 65 2.04 -1.97 0.29
N ILE A 66 1.24 -1.68 1.32
CA ILE A 66 1.06 -2.59 2.45
C ILE A 66 0.44 -3.90 1.99
N VAL A 67 -0.57 -3.85 1.12
CA VAL A 67 -1.18 -5.06 0.55
C VAL A 67 -0.13 -5.89 -0.20
N LEU A 68 0.69 -5.23 -1.01
CA LEU A 68 1.75 -5.92 -1.76
C LEU A 68 2.75 -6.60 -0.82
N LEU A 69 3.18 -5.90 0.23
CA LEU A 69 4.08 -6.46 1.23
C LEU A 69 3.47 -7.72 1.87
N LYS A 70 2.18 -7.66 2.23
CA LYS A 70 1.50 -8.81 2.82
C LYS A 70 1.46 -10.00 1.86
N GLU A 71 1.23 -9.75 0.57
CA GLU A 71 1.23 -10.82 -0.43
C GLU A 71 2.61 -11.46 -0.57
N LYS A 72 3.67 -10.72 -0.28
CA LYS A 72 5.04 -11.25 -0.29
C LYS A 72 5.46 -11.83 1.07
N GLY A 73 4.56 -11.84 2.05
CA GLY A 73 4.86 -12.34 3.39
C GLY A 73 5.73 -11.40 4.21
N LEU A 74 5.72 -10.11 3.86
CA LEU A 74 6.55 -9.10 4.50
C LEU A 74 5.69 -8.04 5.17
N SER A 75 6.33 -7.11 5.90
CA SER A 75 5.64 -6.04 6.59
C SER A 75 6.44 -4.74 6.50
N LEU A 76 5.83 -3.64 6.93
CA LEU A 76 6.54 -2.36 7.02
C LEU A 76 7.72 -2.45 7.99
N GLU A 77 7.60 -3.25 9.04
CA GLU A 77 8.71 -3.46 9.97
C GLU A 77 9.93 -4.05 9.26
N THR A 78 9.72 -4.98 8.32
CA THR A 78 10.79 -5.54 7.51
C THR A 78 11.55 -4.44 6.77
N ILE A 79 10.79 -3.51 6.19
CA ILE A 79 11.36 -2.40 5.43
C ILE A 79 12.10 -1.44 6.37
N ALA A 80 11.49 -1.12 7.53
CA ALA A 80 12.09 -0.24 8.52
C ALA A 80 13.44 -0.80 9.01
N LYS A 81 13.51 -2.09 9.29
CA LYS A 81 14.74 -2.74 9.74
C LYS A 81 15.82 -2.69 8.66
N ASN A 82 15.44 -2.89 7.42
CA ASN A 82 16.38 -2.82 6.31
C ASN A 82 16.97 -1.41 6.17
N LEU A 83 16.12 -0.38 6.29
CA LEU A 83 16.58 1.00 6.23
C LEU A 83 17.51 1.33 7.39
N GLU A 84 17.18 0.88 8.58
CA GLU A 84 17.99 1.06 9.77
C GLU A 84 19.40 0.49 9.56
N GLY A 85 19.49 -0.73 9.02
CA GLY A 85 20.78 -1.36 8.74
C GLY A 85 21.60 -0.63 7.68
N ARG A 86 20.94 0.00 6.72
CA ARG A 86 21.61 0.71 5.63
C ARG A 86 22.13 2.08 6.03
N HIS A 87 21.67 2.62 7.14
CA HIS A 87 22.07 3.94 7.63
C HIS A 87 22.98 3.85 8.84
N GLN A 88 23.54 2.69 9.08
CA GLN A 88 24.49 2.46 10.18
C GLN A 88 25.91 2.91 9.80
#